data_6c3f5e26f3b7550ea1e4f2aa160d1a0d
#
_entry.id   6c3f5e26f3b7550ea1e4f2aa160d1a0d
#
_cell.length_a   1.000
_cell.length_b   1.000
_cell.length_c   1.000
_cell.angle_alpha   90.00
_cell.angle_beta   90.00
_cell.angle_gamma   90.00
#
_symmetry.space_group_name_H-M   'P 1'
#
loop_
_entity.id
_entity.type
_entity.pdbx_description
1 polymer ?
#
loop_
_entity_poly.entity_id
_entity_poly.type
_entity_poly.pdbx_seq_one_letter_code
_entity_poly.pdbx_strand_id
1 'polypeptide(L)'
;MTEKKRVLILEHILENPAGRVGAILDEYEIFYHLIHVGRDRLPDPTRYNAIIVLGGSAHVYDKHRYPYTVREEAYLHQAIKQGIPCLGICLGGQLLANAFKAEVKKLPKVHIGFLEIHFTEEGNRDPLSLQGLCRSPASFSMA
;
A
#
# COMPACT_ATOMS: atom_id res chain seq x y z
N MET A 1 -18.28 23.00 9.22
CA MET A 1 -17.64 22.69 7.91
C MET A 1 -16.96 21.33 8.06
N THR A 2 -17.41 20.35 7.33
CA THR A 2 -16.74 19.05 7.31
C THR A 2 -15.39 19.22 6.62
N GLU A 3 -14.31 18.95 7.33
CA GLU A 3 -12.95 18.95 6.78
C GLU A 3 -12.91 17.95 5.61
N LYS A 4 -12.53 18.42 4.42
CA LYS A 4 -12.46 17.54 3.24
C LYS A 4 -11.39 16.48 3.48
N LYS A 5 -11.79 15.23 3.43
CA LYS A 5 -10.85 14.09 3.53
C LYS A 5 -9.83 14.16 2.41
N ARG A 6 -8.56 13.93 2.76
CA ARG A 6 -7.44 13.93 1.81
C ARG A 6 -6.68 12.62 1.94
N VAL A 7 -6.45 11.97 0.83
CA VAL A 7 -5.66 10.73 0.75
C VAL A 7 -4.35 11.03 0.03
N LEU A 8 -3.23 10.53 0.56
CA LEU A 8 -1.97 10.52 -0.15
C LEU A 8 -1.82 9.18 -0.86
N ILE A 9 -1.50 9.21 -2.14
CA ILE A 9 -1.15 8.01 -2.91
C ILE A 9 0.32 8.08 -3.26
N LEU A 10 1.08 7.08 -2.86
CA LEU A 10 2.48 6.89 -3.22
C LEU A 10 2.57 5.90 -4.37
N GLU A 11 3.11 6.35 -5.51
CA GLU A 11 3.33 5.53 -6.70
C GLU A 11 4.83 5.33 -6.98
N HIS A 12 5.16 4.24 -7.67
CA HIS A 12 6.53 3.85 -8.00
C HIS A 12 6.77 3.72 -9.51
N ILE A 13 5.71 3.70 -10.30
CA ILE A 13 5.75 3.50 -11.75
C ILE A 13 4.89 4.57 -12.42
N LEU A 14 5.50 5.38 -13.28
CA LEU A 14 4.81 6.49 -13.96
C LEU A 14 3.71 6.02 -14.91
N GLU A 15 3.90 4.85 -15.51
CA GLU A 15 2.97 4.27 -16.47
C GLU A 15 1.75 3.62 -15.81
N ASN A 16 1.74 3.52 -14.50
CA ASN A 16 0.63 2.94 -13.74
C ASN A 16 0.19 3.90 -12.63
N PRO A 17 -0.43 5.02 -12.99
CA PRO A 17 -0.93 6.00 -12.01
C PRO A 17 -1.99 5.34 -11.11
N ALA A 18 -2.62 6.12 -10.24
CA ALA A 18 -3.57 5.63 -9.22
C ALA A 18 -4.62 4.61 -9.72
N GLY A 19 -4.83 4.50 -11.04
CA GLY A 19 -5.64 3.46 -11.67
C GLY A 19 -7.04 3.35 -11.04
N ARG A 20 -7.44 2.12 -10.72
CA ARG A 20 -8.75 1.88 -10.11
C ARG A 20 -8.89 2.48 -8.70
N VAL A 21 -7.80 2.60 -7.96
CA VAL A 21 -7.81 3.27 -6.65
C VAL A 21 -8.22 4.73 -6.80
N GLY A 22 -7.60 5.46 -7.74
CA GLY A 22 -7.95 6.83 -8.03
C GLY A 22 -9.41 6.97 -8.49
N ALA A 23 -9.85 6.09 -9.41
CA ALA A 23 -11.23 6.09 -9.90
C ALA A 23 -12.27 5.91 -8.77
N ILE A 24 -11.97 5.03 -7.80
CA ILE A 24 -12.85 4.83 -6.63
C ILE A 24 -12.85 6.09 -5.75
N LEU A 25 -11.69 6.69 -5.49
CA LEU A 25 -11.64 7.92 -4.70
C LEU A 25 -12.40 9.07 -5.37
N ASP A 26 -12.33 9.19 -6.70
CA ASP A 26 -13.09 10.17 -7.47
C ASP A 26 -14.61 9.90 -7.38
N GLU A 27 -15.03 8.63 -7.47
CA GLU A 27 -16.45 8.23 -7.33
C GLU A 27 -17.02 8.61 -5.96
N TYR A 28 -16.21 8.53 -4.91
CA TYR A 28 -16.58 8.91 -3.55
C TYR A 28 -16.26 10.38 -3.22
N GLU A 29 -15.89 11.19 -4.21
CA GLU A 29 -15.51 12.60 -4.04
C GLU A 29 -14.42 12.83 -2.98
N ILE A 30 -13.51 11.87 -2.84
CA ILE A 30 -12.36 11.93 -1.92
C ILE A 30 -11.18 12.53 -2.66
N PHE A 31 -10.74 13.70 -2.22
CA PHE A 31 -9.53 14.32 -2.79
C PHE A 31 -8.29 13.48 -2.50
N TYR A 32 -7.47 13.24 -3.50
CA TYR A 32 -6.17 12.59 -3.32
C TYR A 32 -5.03 13.37 -3.97
N HIS A 33 -3.84 13.18 -3.42
CA HIS A 33 -2.60 13.72 -3.92
C HIS A 33 -1.70 12.55 -4.34
N LEU A 34 -1.35 12.51 -5.61
CA LEU A 34 -0.49 11.47 -6.19
C LEU A 34 0.96 11.93 -6.18
N ILE A 35 1.84 11.16 -5.56
CA ILE A 35 3.27 11.43 -5.45
C ILE A 35 4.06 10.26 -6.01
N HIS A 36 5.00 10.55 -6.92
CA HIS A 36 5.96 9.58 -7.41
C HIS A 36 7.20 9.55 -6.50
N VAL A 37 7.35 8.48 -5.71
CA VAL A 37 8.34 8.40 -4.62
C VAL A 37 9.79 8.57 -5.09
N GLY A 38 10.11 8.08 -6.29
CA GLY A 38 11.46 8.19 -6.87
C GLY A 38 11.83 9.58 -7.40
N ARG A 39 10.84 10.48 -7.56
CA ARG A 39 11.02 11.81 -8.18
C ARG A 39 10.65 12.96 -7.27
N ASP A 40 9.56 12.78 -6.54
CA ASP A 40 8.96 13.87 -5.80
C ASP A 40 9.43 13.87 -4.33
N ARG A 41 9.25 15.00 -3.68
CA ARG A 41 9.46 15.12 -2.24
C ARG A 41 8.23 14.59 -1.51
N LEU A 42 8.45 13.72 -0.54
CA LEU A 42 7.38 13.25 0.34
C LEU A 42 6.85 14.41 1.20
N PRO A 43 5.53 14.66 1.17
CA PRO A 43 4.93 15.74 1.95
C PRO A 43 4.81 15.36 3.42
N ASP A 44 4.47 16.33 4.28
CA ASP A 44 4.15 16.05 5.68
C ASP A 44 2.93 15.11 5.77
N PRO A 45 3.07 13.91 6.36
CA PRO A 45 1.99 12.91 6.41
C PRO A 45 0.79 13.38 7.22
N THR A 46 0.97 14.30 8.20
CA THR A 46 -0.13 14.81 9.04
C THR A 46 -1.18 15.61 8.27
N ARG A 47 -0.89 15.99 7.03
CA ARG A 47 -1.81 16.71 6.15
C ARG A 47 -2.84 15.79 5.48
N TYR A 48 -2.77 14.48 5.71
CA TYR A 48 -3.61 13.47 5.07
C TYR A 48 -4.33 12.62 6.11
N ASN A 49 -5.53 12.18 5.74
CA ASN A 49 -6.36 11.31 6.56
C ASN A 49 -6.01 9.82 6.37
N ALA A 50 -5.37 9.48 5.25
CA ALA A 50 -4.88 8.15 4.96
C ALA A 50 -3.77 8.18 3.90
N ILE A 51 -2.97 7.13 3.85
CA ILE A 51 -1.93 6.92 2.85
C ILE A 51 -2.18 5.59 2.15
N ILE A 52 -2.15 5.58 0.82
CA ILE A 52 -2.21 4.37 0.00
C ILE A 52 -0.86 4.23 -0.71
N VAL A 53 -0.21 3.10 -0.54
CA VAL A 53 1.08 2.78 -1.14
C VAL A 53 0.87 1.75 -2.23
N LEU A 54 1.09 2.15 -3.46
CA LEU A 54 0.85 1.30 -4.64
C LEU A 54 1.96 0.27 -4.85
N GLY A 55 1.71 -0.62 -5.80
CA GLY A 55 2.71 -1.57 -6.26
C GLY A 55 3.82 -0.94 -7.09
N GLY A 56 4.83 -1.76 -7.40
CA GLY A 56 5.97 -1.34 -8.21
C GLY A 56 6.87 -2.52 -8.54
N SER A 57 7.83 -2.29 -9.42
CA SER A 57 8.82 -3.28 -9.84
C SER A 57 9.98 -3.47 -8.85
N ALA A 58 10.08 -2.61 -7.84
CA ALA A 58 11.08 -2.71 -6.80
C ALA A 58 10.75 -3.83 -5.80
N HIS A 59 11.78 -4.28 -5.09
CA HIS A 59 11.64 -5.17 -3.96
C HIS A 59 12.34 -4.57 -2.74
N VAL A 60 11.80 -4.77 -1.55
CA VAL A 60 12.34 -4.19 -0.31
C VAL A 60 13.75 -4.71 0.03
N TYR A 61 14.16 -5.83 -0.54
CA TYR A 61 15.52 -6.37 -0.38
C TYR A 61 16.52 -5.80 -1.40
N ASP A 62 16.07 -5.08 -2.44
CA ASP A 62 16.93 -4.50 -3.49
C ASP A 62 17.23 -3.01 -3.24
N LYS A 63 17.54 -2.65 -1.99
CA LYS A 63 17.74 -1.25 -1.55
C LYS A 63 18.85 -0.51 -2.33
N HIS A 64 19.85 -1.23 -2.81
CA HIS A 64 20.91 -0.64 -3.63
C HIS A 64 20.40 -0.17 -4.99
N ARG A 65 19.47 -0.90 -5.58
CA ARG A 65 18.87 -0.57 -6.88
C ARG A 65 17.78 0.50 -6.75
N TYR A 66 17.08 0.49 -5.62
CA TYR A 66 15.94 1.36 -5.35
C TYR A 66 16.10 2.10 -4.01
N PRO A 67 17.06 3.04 -3.91
CA PRO A 67 17.40 3.69 -2.64
C PRO A 67 16.26 4.53 -2.05
N TYR A 68 15.28 4.93 -2.85
CA TYR A 68 14.10 5.66 -2.38
C TYR A 68 13.24 4.82 -1.42
N THR A 69 13.30 3.49 -1.50
CA THR A 69 12.52 2.60 -0.61
C THR A 69 12.91 2.76 0.85
N VAL A 70 14.17 3.05 1.14
CA VAL A 70 14.65 3.29 2.52
C VAL A 70 13.99 4.55 3.11
N ARG A 71 13.93 5.62 2.32
CA ARG A 71 13.29 6.88 2.72
C ARG A 71 11.78 6.69 2.90
N GLU A 72 11.17 5.93 2.02
CA GLU A 72 9.75 5.63 2.06
C GLU A 72 9.37 4.78 3.29
N GLU A 73 10.14 3.75 3.61
CA GLU A 73 9.95 2.95 4.82
C GLU A 73 9.97 3.81 6.08
N ALA A 74 10.96 4.71 6.19
CA ALA A 74 11.06 5.64 7.33
C ALA A 74 9.84 6.58 7.40
N TYR A 75 9.39 7.08 6.25
CA TYR A 75 8.22 7.93 6.14
C TYR A 75 6.94 7.20 6.58
N LEU A 76 6.72 5.98 6.10
CA LEU A 76 5.56 5.15 6.45
C LEU A 76 5.56 4.79 7.94
N HIS A 77 6.72 4.44 8.49
CA HIS A 77 6.87 4.19 9.92
C HIS A 77 6.47 5.42 10.74
N GLN A 78 6.93 6.61 10.36
CA GLN A 78 6.56 7.85 11.03
C GLN A 78 5.06 8.14 10.91
N ALA A 79 4.48 8.00 9.72
CA ALA A 79 3.06 8.25 9.47
C ALA A 79 2.16 7.38 10.36
N ILE A 80 2.45 6.07 10.41
CA ILE A 80 1.67 5.13 11.23
C ILE A 80 1.83 5.42 12.72
N LYS A 81 3.04 5.78 13.17
CA LYS A 81 3.25 6.21 14.57
C LYS A 81 2.47 7.47 14.95
N GLN A 82 2.16 8.31 13.98
CA GLN A 82 1.29 9.47 14.16
C GLN A 82 -0.21 9.14 14.04
N GLY A 83 -0.56 7.86 13.91
CA GLY A 83 -1.94 7.39 13.84
C GLY A 83 -2.58 7.51 12.46
N ILE A 84 -1.81 7.75 11.39
CA ILE A 84 -2.33 7.85 10.03
C ILE A 84 -2.49 6.45 9.46
N PRO A 85 -3.72 6.05 9.07
CA PRO A 85 -3.96 4.74 8.46
C PRO A 85 -3.23 4.60 7.13
N CYS A 86 -2.61 3.44 6.91
CA CYS A 86 -1.90 3.14 5.68
C CYS A 86 -2.40 1.84 5.06
N LEU A 87 -2.62 1.84 3.75
CA LEU A 87 -2.94 0.66 2.95
C LEU A 87 -1.81 0.41 1.97
N GLY A 88 -1.21 -0.78 2.01
CA GLY A 88 -0.17 -1.19 1.07
C GLY A 88 -0.67 -2.24 0.08
N ILE A 89 -0.41 -2.02 -1.21
CA ILE A 89 -0.75 -2.92 -2.30
C ILE A 89 0.55 -3.45 -2.92
N CYS A 90 0.75 -4.76 -2.98
CA CYS A 90 1.93 -5.42 -3.55
C CYS A 90 3.23 -4.91 -2.88
N LEU A 91 4.10 -4.21 -3.61
CA LEU A 91 5.29 -3.57 -3.05
C LEU A 91 4.97 -2.71 -1.81
N GLY A 92 3.85 -1.97 -1.85
CA GLY A 92 3.40 -1.17 -0.71
C GLY A 92 3.17 -1.98 0.55
N GLY A 93 2.61 -3.19 0.44
CA GLY A 93 2.46 -4.12 1.55
C GLY A 93 3.82 -4.61 2.09
N GLN A 94 4.78 -4.88 1.21
CA GLN A 94 6.14 -5.25 1.59
C GLN A 94 6.87 -4.11 2.33
N LEU A 95 6.71 -2.87 1.84
CA LEU A 95 7.30 -1.68 2.47
C LEU A 95 6.73 -1.45 3.87
N LEU A 96 5.41 -1.58 4.04
CA LEU A 96 4.76 -1.48 5.34
C LEU A 96 5.26 -2.56 6.30
N ALA A 97 5.32 -3.82 5.86
CA ALA A 97 5.82 -4.92 6.67
C ALA A 97 7.28 -4.67 7.11
N ASN A 98 8.14 -4.26 6.18
CA ASN A 98 9.54 -4.01 6.45
C ASN A 98 9.76 -2.78 7.35
N ALA A 99 8.93 -1.72 7.21
CA ALA A 99 8.96 -0.54 8.06
C ALA A 99 8.72 -0.89 9.54
N PHE A 100 7.99 -1.96 9.82
CA PHE A 100 7.74 -2.50 11.16
C PHE A 100 8.58 -3.73 11.50
N LYS A 101 9.70 -3.93 10.78
CA LYS A 101 10.67 -5.00 11.02
C LYS A 101 10.11 -6.41 10.86
N ALA A 102 8.98 -6.56 10.15
CA ALA A 102 8.55 -7.87 9.70
C ALA A 102 9.46 -8.34 8.56
N GLU A 103 9.80 -9.62 8.59
CA GLU A 103 10.72 -10.17 7.60
C GLU A 103 9.99 -10.39 6.26
N VAL A 104 10.47 -9.74 5.21
CA VAL A 104 10.04 -9.95 3.82
C VAL A 104 11.07 -10.77 3.08
N LYS A 105 10.72 -11.98 2.69
CA LYS A 105 11.60 -12.93 2.03
C LYS A 105 11.25 -13.13 0.56
N LYS A 106 12.28 -13.31 -0.25
CA LYS A 106 12.11 -13.82 -1.60
C LYS A 106 11.74 -15.31 -1.53
N LEU A 107 10.65 -15.69 -2.20
CA LEU A 107 10.26 -17.08 -2.29
C LEU A 107 11.18 -17.85 -3.26
N PRO A 108 11.44 -19.15 -3.00
CA PRO A 108 12.29 -19.99 -3.88
C PRO A 108 11.69 -20.16 -5.28
N LYS A 109 10.35 -20.12 -5.38
CA LYS A 109 9.61 -20.22 -6.64
C LYS A 109 8.72 -19.00 -6.80
N VAL A 110 8.62 -18.53 -8.03
CA VAL A 110 7.66 -17.50 -8.40
C VAL A 110 6.26 -18.12 -8.42
N HIS A 111 5.32 -17.49 -7.73
CA HIS A 111 3.92 -17.88 -7.70
C HIS A 111 3.13 -16.83 -8.47
N ILE A 112 2.65 -17.22 -9.67
CA ILE A 112 1.80 -16.40 -10.51
C ILE A 112 0.56 -17.22 -10.84
N GLY A 113 -0.63 -16.67 -10.55
CA GLY A 113 -1.89 -17.35 -10.82
C GLY A 113 -2.92 -17.13 -9.74
N PHE A 114 -4.00 -17.87 -9.82
CA PHE A 114 -5.06 -17.88 -8.82
C PHE A 114 -4.72 -18.90 -7.76
N LEU A 115 -4.49 -18.45 -6.54
CA LEU A 115 -4.12 -19.29 -5.41
C LEU A 115 -5.17 -19.12 -4.30
N GLU A 116 -5.42 -20.21 -3.58
CA GLU A 116 -6.22 -20.15 -2.36
C GLU A 116 -5.44 -19.44 -1.27
N ILE A 117 -6.09 -18.50 -0.61
CA ILE A 117 -5.53 -17.78 0.54
C ILE A 117 -6.33 -18.10 1.80
N HIS A 118 -5.64 -18.17 2.92
CA HIS A 118 -6.24 -18.34 4.22
C HIS A 118 -5.96 -17.10 5.07
N PHE A 119 -7.01 -16.55 5.67
CA PHE A 119 -6.86 -15.45 6.63
C PHE A 119 -6.32 -15.99 7.95
N THR A 120 -5.43 -15.23 8.60
CA THR A 120 -5.07 -15.43 9.99
C THR A 120 -6.26 -15.11 10.89
N GLU A 121 -6.18 -15.45 12.19
CA GLU A 121 -7.22 -15.06 13.13
C GLU A 121 -7.41 -13.55 13.22
N GLU A 122 -6.30 -12.79 13.17
CA GLU A 122 -6.31 -11.33 13.15
C GLU A 122 -6.93 -10.81 11.84
N GLY A 123 -6.56 -11.39 10.69
CA GLY A 123 -7.13 -11.04 9.39
C GLY A 123 -8.64 -11.28 9.34
N ASN A 124 -9.13 -12.34 9.97
CA ASN A 124 -10.58 -12.61 10.08
C ASN A 124 -11.34 -11.59 10.95
N ARG A 125 -10.64 -10.92 11.86
CA ARG A 125 -11.21 -9.87 12.72
C ARG A 125 -11.11 -8.47 12.12
N ASP A 126 -10.31 -8.32 11.07
CA ASP A 126 -10.15 -7.02 10.39
C ASP A 126 -11.44 -6.68 9.62
N PRO A 127 -12.11 -5.57 9.96
CA PRO A 127 -13.35 -5.19 9.30
C PRO A 127 -13.19 -4.90 7.81
N LEU A 128 -11.99 -4.55 7.35
CA LEU A 128 -11.71 -4.32 5.92
C LEU A 128 -11.59 -5.62 5.13
N SER A 129 -11.11 -6.69 5.76
CA SER A 129 -10.93 -8.00 5.12
C SER A 129 -12.25 -8.69 4.80
N LEU A 130 -13.30 -8.42 5.56
CA LEU A 130 -14.58 -9.13 5.49
C LEU A 130 -15.69 -8.34 4.79
N GLN A 131 -15.55 -7.03 4.67
CA GLN A 131 -16.55 -6.17 4.02
C GLN A 131 -16.36 -6.21 2.51
N GLY A 132 -17.02 -7.13 1.83
CA GLY A 132 -17.05 -7.20 0.37
C GLY A 132 -16.37 -8.40 -0.25
N LEU A 133 -15.69 -9.22 0.52
CA LEU A 133 -15.28 -10.54 0.06
C LEU A 133 -16.48 -11.48 0.13
N CYS A 134 -17.02 -11.81 -1.04
CA CYS A 134 -18.05 -12.82 -1.18
C CYS A 134 -17.62 -14.09 -0.45
N ARG A 135 -18.51 -14.74 0.30
CA ARG A 135 -18.30 -16.03 0.97
C ARG A 135 -18.14 -17.22 -0.01
N SER A 136 -17.74 -16.95 -1.22
CA SER A 136 -17.33 -17.95 -2.18
C SER A 136 -15.81 -18.10 -2.10
N PRO A 137 -15.24 -19.29 -2.26
CA PRO A 137 -13.79 -19.45 -2.30
C PRO A 137 -13.25 -18.75 -3.54
N ALA A 138 -13.03 -17.44 -3.39
CA ALA A 138 -12.45 -16.64 -4.44
C ALA A 138 -10.94 -16.74 -4.31
N SER A 139 -10.34 -17.34 -5.30
CA SER A 139 -8.91 -17.34 -5.51
C SER A 139 -8.42 -15.92 -5.82
N PHE A 140 -7.58 -15.36 -4.95
CA PHE A 140 -6.84 -14.13 -5.24
C PHE A 140 -5.41 -14.48 -5.64
N SER A 141 -4.92 -13.84 -6.71
CA SER A 141 -3.52 -13.91 -7.09
C SER A 141 -2.74 -12.83 -6.33
N MET A 142 -1.69 -13.25 -5.62
CA MET A 142 -0.63 -12.36 -5.18
C MET A 142 0.61 -12.64 -6.03
N ALA A 143 0.94 -11.69 -6.89
CA ALA A 143 2.20 -11.68 -7.63
C ALA A 143 3.34 -11.19 -6.75
#